data_c5c0851fa688a77e3e77c783c4c6d84b
#
_entry.id   c5c0851fa688a77e3e77c783c4c6d84b
#
_cell.length_a   1.000
_cell.length_b   1.000
_cell.length_c   1.000
_cell.angle_alpha   90.00
_cell.angle_beta   90.00
_cell.angle_gamma   90.00
#
_symmetry.space_group_name_H-M   'P 1'
#
loop_
_entity.id
_entity.type
_entity.pdbx_description
1 polymer ?
#
loop_
_entity_poly.entity_id
_entity_poly.type
_entity_poly.pdbx_seq_one_letter_code
_entity_poly.pdbx_strand_id
1 'polypeptide(L)'
;MGSAAAYQLAARGRRVLGLERHEPAHDKGSSHGGSRIIRQSYFEDPGYVPLLLRAYELWEKLAADAQRDVFRLTGGLFIGPPDCLTVSGSLRASRQWDLPHEVLNAAEITARFPNFTPHPDDVALYDPKAGFARPELTVRAHLELADKAGATLQFGEPVLEWNQTAAGMRVITGRGSYTAGQLVICPGAWAPQVLDQFGVPITVERQVMYWLDPIGGVSGFEKHPIFICENASGIHIYGLPAIDGPRGGVKVGFARNGITCARHHRPGGARAGDQRD
;
A
#
# COMPACT_ATOMS: atom_id res chain seq x y z
N MET A 1 1.59 -3.92 -6.44
CA MET A 1 1.91 -3.37 -7.79
C MET A 1 2.09 -4.47 -8.82
N GLY A 2 2.93 -5.49 -8.62
CA GLY A 2 3.18 -6.55 -9.60
C GLY A 2 1.93 -7.30 -10.07
N SER A 3 1.04 -7.69 -9.16
CA SER A 3 -0.24 -8.36 -9.51
C SER A 3 -1.13 -7.48 -10.41
N ALA A 4 -1.21 -6.17 -10.10
CA ALA A 4 -1.96 -5.23 -10.94
C ALA A 4 -1.33 -5.06 -12.32
N ALA A 5 0.01 -4.97 -12.41
CA ALA A 5 0.72 -4.92 -13.69
C ALA A 5 0.48 -6.19 -14.53
N ALA A 6 0.55 -7.38 -13.90
CA ALA A 6 0.27 -8.63 -14.57
C ALA A 6 -1.14 -8.67 -15.17
N TYR A 7 -2.16 -8.31 -14.37
CA TYR A 7 -3.55 -8.24 -14.85
C TYR A 7 -3.72 -7.22 -16.00
N GLN A 8 -3.24 -6.00 -15.80
CA GLN A 8 -3.43 -4.93 -16.79
C GLN A 8 -2.72 -5.22 -18.11
N LEU A 9 -1.59 -5.90 -18.09
CA LEU A 9 -0.88 -6.29 -19.32
C LEU A 9 -1.58 -7.46 -20.01
N ALA A 10 -1.96 -8.50 -19.27
CA ALA A 10 -2.68 -9.65 -19.82
C ALA A 10 -4.04 -9.25 -20.41
N ALA A 11 -4.81 -8.41 -19.71
CA ALA A 11 -6.09 -7.88 -20.20
C ALA A 11 -5.97 -7.04 -21.49
N ARG A 12 -4.75 -6.53 -21.79
CA ARG A 12 -4.43 -5.86 -23.07
C ARG A 12 -3.86 -6.80 -24.12
N GLY A 13 -4.00 -8.11 -23.96
CA GLY A 13 -3.53 -9.12 -24.90
C GLY A 13 -2.02 -9.32 -24.94
N ARG A 14 -1.28 -8.85 -23.93
CA ARG A 14 0.16 -9.12 -23.84
C ARG A 14 0.41 -10.50 -23.27
N ARG A 15 1.43 -11.22 -23.80
CA ARG A 15 1.92 -12.44 -23.17
C ARG A 15 2.68 -12.06 -21.92
N VAL A 16 2.21 -12.49 -20.75
CA VAL A 16 2.77 -12.13 -19.45
C VAL A 16 3.27 -13.38 -18.74
N LEU A 17 4.51 -13.32 -18.25
CA LEU A 17 5.05 -14.23 -17.26
C LEU A 17 5.28 -13.44 -15.96
N GLY A 18 4.59 -13.80 -14.90
CA GLY A 18 4.79 -13.27 -13.54
C GLY A 18 5.61 -14.24 -12.71
N LEU A 19 6.72 -13.76 -12.16
CA LEU A 19 7.59 -14.52 -11.26
C LEU A 19 7.52 -13.91 -9.86
N GLU A 20 7.17 -14.72 -8.87
CA GLU A 20 7.09 -14.32 -7.47
C GLU A 20 7.87 -15.32 -6.61
N ARG A 21 8.74 -14.80 -5.72
CA ARG A 21 9.56 -15.64 -4.84
C ARG A 21 8.79 -16.34 -3.72
N HIS A 22 7.61 -15.81 -3.39
CA HIS A 22 6.75 -16.30 -2.30
C HIS A 22 5.42 -16.81 -2.86
N GLU A 23 4.53 -17.20 -1.96
CA GLU A 23 3.15 -17.57 -2.29
C GLU A 23 2.29 -16.33 -2.60
N PRO A 24 1.14 -16.49 -3.31
CA PRO A 24 0.22 -15.39 -3.58
C PRO A 24 -0.25 -14.67 -2.31
N ALA A 25 -0.19 -13.35 -2.32
CA ALA A 25 -0.64 -12.50 -1.21
C ALA A 25 0.06 -12.80 0.13
N HIS A 26 1.36 -13.08 0.06
CA HIS A 26 2.21 -13.36 1.21
C HIS A 26 2.34 -12.17 2.17
N ASP A 27 2.80 -12.41 3.40
CA ASP A 27 3.00 -11.44 4.47
C ASP A 27 4.44 -10.86 4.57
N LYS A 28 5.32 -11.17 3.59
CA LYS A 28 6.74 -10.77 3.63
C LYS A 28 7.01 -9.37 3.10
N GLY A 29 6.06 -8.76 2.39
CA GLY A 29 6.14 -7.42 1.81
C GLY A 29 5.19 -6.44 2.48
N SER A 30 4.80 -5.37 1.75
CA SER A 30 3.92 -4.31 2.27
C SER A 30 2.43 -4.54 1.97
N SER A 31 2.07 -5.58 1.19
CA SER A 31 0.70 -5.80 0.72
C SER A 31 -0.05 -6.82 1.59
N HIS A 32 0.01 -6.63 2.92
CA HIS A 32 -0.65 -7.50 3.89
C HIS A 32 -1.17 -6.70 5.10
N GLY A 33 -1.82 -7.39 6.06
CA GLY A 33 -2.32 -6.83 7.32
C GLY A 33 -3.80 -6.48 7.27
N GLY A 34 -4.59 -7.15 6.44
CA GLY A 34 -6.04 -7.11 6.38
C GLY A 34 -6.63 -5.85 5.77
N SER A 35 -6.02 -4.69 5.99
CA SER A 35 -6.50 -3.38 5.54
C SER A 35 -5.38 -2.40 5.23
N ARG A 36 -5.68 -1.43 4.34
CA ARG A 36 -4.78 -0.33 3.97
C ARG A 36 -5.61 0.92 3.69
N ILE A 37 -5.25 2.05 4.30
CA ILE A 37 -5.91 3.33 4.05
C ILE A 37 -5.88 3.67 2.56
N ILE A 38 -7.02 4.11 2.06
CA ILE A 38 -7.19 4.78 0.77
C ILE A 38 -7.85 6.13 0.99
N ARG A 39 -7.46 7.14 0.23
CA ARG A 39 -7.95 8.52 0.38
C ARG A 39 -7.72 9.30 -0.90
N GLN A 40 -8.49 10.35 -1.12
CA GLN A 40 -8.30 11.29 -2.22
C GLN A 40 -7.62 12.57 -1.77
N SER A 41 -7.94 13.06 -0.58
CA SER A 41 -7.34 14.26 0.03
C SER A 41 -5.91 13.99 0.49
N TYR A 42 -4.95 14.02 -0.46
CA TYR A 42 -3.57 13.60 -0.22
C TYR A 42 -2.72 14.75 0.29
N PHE A 43 -2.37 14.75 1.58
CA PHE A 43 -1.72 15.89 2.25
C PHE A 43 -0.25 16.08 1.86
N GLU A 44 0.44 15.03 1.45
CA GLU A 44 1.86 15.12 1.12
C GLU A 44 2.11 15.96 -0.13
N ASP A 45 1.32 15.73 -1.20
CA ASP A 45 1.42 16.52 -2.43
C ASP A 45 0.12 16.39 -3.26
N PRO A 46 -0.56 17.51 -3.60
CA PRO A 46 -1.74 17.50 -4.47
C PRO A 46 -1.51 16.90 -5.87
N GLY A 47 -0.27 16.84 -6.34
CA GLY A 47 0.10 16.24 -7.62
C GLY A 47 -0.21 14.73 -7.71
N TYR A 48 -0.41 14.06 -6.57
CA TYR A 48 -0.85 12.66 -6.55
C TYR A 48 -2.34 12.47 -6.86
N VAL A 49 -3.18 13.48 -6.68
CA VAL A 49 -4.64 13.36 -6.81
C VAL A 49 -5.10 12.75 -8.13
N PRO A 50 -4.57 13.14 -9.32
CA PRO A 50 -4.97 12.51 -10.58
C PRO A 50 -4.72 10.99 -10.61
N LEU A 51 -3.61 10.54 -10.04
CA LEU A 51 -3.30 9.11 -9.92
C LEU A 51 -4.27 8.41 -8.97
N LEU A 52 -4.67 9.07 -7.89
CA LEU A 52 -5.62 8.53 -6.92
C LEU A 52 -7.01 8.41 -7.54
N LEU A 53 -7.50 9.43 -8.23
CA LEU A 53 -8.78 9.38 -8.93
C LEU A 53 -8.81 8.20 -9.91
N ARG A 54 -7.74 8.04 -10.70
CA ARG A 54 -7.61 6.89 -11.60
C ARG A 54 -7.53 5.55 -10.85
N ALA A 55 -6.87 5.50 -9.70
CA ALA A 55 -6.79 4.29 -8.87
C ALA A 55 -8.17 3.87 -8.35
N TYR A 56 -9.04 4.82 -7.96
CA TYR A 56 -10.40 4.52 -7.52
C TYR A 56 -11.24 3.91 -8.65
N GLU A 57 -11.22 4.46 -9.86
CA GLU A 57 -11.87 3.87 -11.02
C GLU A 57 -11.39 2.42 -11.27
N LEU A 58 -10.08 2.18 -11.13
CA LEU A 58 -9.50 0.86 -11.33
C LEU A 58 -9.87 -0.12 -10.20
N TRP A 59 -10.06 0.34 -8.96
CA TRP A 59 -10.54 -0.49 -7.85
C TRP A 59 -12.03 -0.84 -8.01
N GLU A 60 -12.87 0.11 -8.43
CA GLU A 60 -14.27 -0.15 -8.75
C GLU A 60 -14.39 -1.19 -9.86
N LYS A 61 -13.61 -1.04 -10.93
CA LYS A 61 -13.54 -2.02 -12.01
C LYS A 61 -13.06 -3.38 -11.50
N LEU A 62 -12.00 -3.43 -10.69
CA LEU A 62 -11.48 -4.67 -10.12
C LEU A 62 -12.52 -5.38 -9.26
N ALA A 63 -13.23 -4.65 -8.40
CA ALA A 63 -14.28 -5.19 -7.55
C ALA A 63 -15.41 -5.81 -8.38
N ALA A 64 -15.84 -5.13 -9.45
CA ALA A 64 -16.85 -5.62 -10.37
C ALA A 64 -16.38 -6.86 -11.16
N ASP A 65 -15.18 -6.81 -11.77
CA ASP A 65 -14.64 -7.90 -12.58
C ASP A 65 -14.38 -9.17 -11.73
N ALA A 66 -13.91 -8.99 -10.49
CA ALA A 66 -13.63 -10.09 -9.58
C ALA A 66 -14.83 -10.53 -8.74
N GLN A 67 -15.93 -9.77 -8.74
CA GLN A 67 -17.10 -9.97 -7.90
C GLN A 67 -16.71 -10.07 -6.39
N ARG A 68 -15.87 -9.15 -5.93
CA ARG A 68 -15.32 -9.13 -4.56
C ARG A 68 -15.22 -7.72 -4.01
N ASP A 69 -15.50 -7.58 -2.71
CA ASP A 69 -15.31 -6.34 -1.96
C ASP A 69 -13.83 -6.12 -1.65
N VAL A 70 -13.06 -5.61 -2.60
CA VAL A 70 -11.62 -5.36 -2.45
C VAL A 70 -11.31 -4.06 -1.72
N PHE A 71 -12.28 -3.16 -1.57
CA PHE A 71 -12.18 -1.92 -0.79
C PHE A 71 -13.55 -1.50 -0.24
N ARG A 72 -13.53 -0.61 0.77
CA ARG A 72 -14.74 -0.02 1.34
C ARG A 72 -14.49 1.44 1.68
N LEU A 73 -15.44 2.31 1.32
CA LEU A 73 -15.46 3.71 1.73
C LEU A 73 -16.15 3.83 3.09
N THR A 74 -15.42 4.37 4.06
CA THR A 74 -15.91 4.59 5.44
C THR A 74 -15.91 6.06 5.82
N GLY A 75 -15.43 6.92 4.90
CA GLY A 75 -14.97 8.24 5.22
C GLY A 75 -13.60 8.21 5.91
N GLY A 76 -12.98 9.37 6.02
CA GLY A 76 -11.69 9.55 6.68
C GLY A 76 -11.59 10.86 7.41
N LEU A 77 -11.00 10.84 8.60
CA LEU A 77 -10.72 12.02 9.43
C LEU A 77 -9.21 12.29 9.43
N PHE A 78 -8.82 13.45 8.97
CA PHE A 78 -7.46 13.96 9.02
C PHE A 78 -7.39 15.04 10.08
N ILE A 79 -6.94 14.66 11.30
CA ILE A 79 -7.09 15.43 12.55
C ILE A 79 -5.77 16.01 12.98
N GLY A 80 -5.79 17.23 13.53
CA GLY A 80 -4.66 17.88 14.18
C GLY A 80 -4.81 19.39 14.28
N PRO A 81 -3.74 20.11 14.70
CA PRO A 81 -3.71 21.57 14.63
C PRO A 81 -4.02 22.07 13.23
N PRO A 82 -4.71 23.22 13.06
CA PRO A 82 -5.16 23.70 11.75
C PRO A 82 -4.04 23.90 10.72
N ASP A 83 -2.84 24.19 11.17
CA ASP A 83 -1.64 24.45 10.37
C ASP A 83 -0.75 23.22 10.16
N CYS A 84 -1.06 22.09 10.81
CA CYS A 84 -0.30 20.84 10.61
C CYS A 84 -0.43 20.33 9.17
N LEU A 85 0.58 19.55 8.72
CA LEU A 85 0.64 19.08 7.35
C LEU A 85 -0.58 18.20 7.00
N THR A 86 -1.00 17.35 7.91
CA THR A 86 -2.14 16.45 7.71
C THR A 86 -3.43 17.20 7.38
N VAL A 87 -3.73 18.29 8.09
CA VAL A 87 -4.93 19.10 7.87
C VAL A 87 -4.74 20.06 6.70
N SER A 88 -3.73 20.96 6.79
CA SER A 88 -3.50 22.02 5.79
C SER A 88 -3.19 21.45 4.40
N GLY A 89 -2.42 20.36 4.32
CA GLY A 89 -2.09 19.68 3.08
C GLY A 89 -3.31 19.00 2.45
N SER A 90 -4.13 18.30 3.27
CA SER A 90 -5.37 17.69 2.80
C SER A 90 -6.35 18.75 2.27
N LEU A 91 -6.49 19.86 2.98
CA LEU A 91 -7.35 20.98 2.55
C LEU A 91 -6.86 21.62 1.24
N ARG A 92 -5.55 21.80 1.10
CA ARG A 92 -4.94 22.29 -0.16
C ARG A 92 -5.23 21.34 -1.32
N ALA A 93 -5.02 20.03 -1.13
CA ALA A 93 -5.31 19.05 -2.17
C ALA A 93 -6.79 19.02 -2.54
N SER A 94 -7.69 19.05 -1.56
CA SER A 94 -9.14 19.03 -1.78
C SER A 94 -9.61 20.26 -2.54
N ARG A 95 -9.13 21.47 -2.17
CA ARG A 95 -9.48 22.70 -2.87
C ARG A 95 -8.92 22.77 -4.29
N GLN A 96 -7.67 22.35 -4.49
CA GLN A 96 -7.03 22.36 -5.81
C GLN A 96 -7.73 21.47 -6.83
N TRP A 97 -8.28 20.34 -6.39
CA TRP A 97 -8.89 19.33 -7.24
C TRP A 97 -10.40 19.20 -7.09
N ASP A 98 -11.02 20.16 -6.40
CA ASP A 98 -12.47 20.18 -6.15
C ASP A 98 -13.01 18.88 -5.58
N LEU A 99 -12.26 18.28 -4.62
CA LEU A 99 -12.65 17.06 -3.96
C LEU A 99 -13.72 17.32 -2.90
N PRO A 100 -14.74 16.46 -2.74
CA PRO A 100 -15.70 16.55 -1.66
C PRO A 100 -15.00 16.49 -0.30
N HIS A 101 -15.22 17.49 0.55
CA HIS A 101 -14.66 17.54 1.90
C HIS A 101 -15.48 18.41 2.83
N GLU A 102 -15.34 18.20 4.12
CA GLU A 102 -15.86 19.04 5.20
C GLU A 102 -14.70 19.39 6.14
N VAL A 103 -14.76 20.56 6.77
CA VAL A 103 -13.85 20.92 7.87
C VAL A 103 -14.66 20.96 9.14
N LEU A 104 -14.25 20.16 10.14
CA LEU A 104 -14.93 19.99 11.40
C LEU A 104 -14.07 20.51 12.54
N ASN A 105 -14.65 21.24 13.49
CA ASN A 105 -13.98 21.58 14.74
C ASN A 105 -14.07 20.42 15.76
N ALA A 106 -13.37 20.54 16.89
CA ALA A 106 -13.29 19.47 17.90
C ALA A 106 -14.67 19.04 18.43
N ALA A 107 -15.60 19.98 18.65
CA ALA A 107 -16.94 19.66 19.11
C ALA A 107 -17.77 18.90 18.06
N GLU A 108 -17.67 19.29 16.79
CA GLU A 108 -18.32 18.62 15.66
C GLU A 108 -17.76 17.21 15.44
N ILE A 109 -16.42 17.03 15.58
CA ILE A 109 -15.78 15.71 15.50
C ILE A 109 -16.37 14.79 16.58
N THR A 110 -16.37 15.23 17.85
CA THR A 110 -16.88 14.41 18.97
C THR A 110 -18.38 14.13 18.84
N ALA A 111 -19.18 15.11 18.40
CA ALA A 111 -20.62 14.92 18.21
C ALA A 111 -20.94 13.89 17.11
N ARG A 112 -20.21 13.93 15.99
CA ARG A 112 -20.44 13.05 14.84
C ARG A 112 -19.75 11.68 14.99
N PHE A 113 -18.62 11.65 15.68
CA PHE A 113 -17.78 10.45 15.87
C PHE A 113 -17.37 10.30 17.35
N PRO A 114 -18.25 9.78 18.21
CA PRO A 114 -18.06 9.76 19.67
C PRO A 114 -16.81 8.99 20.16
N ASN A 115 -16.22 8.15 19.33
CA ASN A 115 -14.98 7.44 19.63
C ASN A 115 -13.73 8.32 19.48
N PHE A 116 -13.87 9.56 19.03
CA PHE A 116 -12.77 10.51 18.88
C PHE A 116 -12.88 11.64 19.90
N THR A 117 -11.80 11.87 20.64
CA THR A 117 -11.67 12.96 21.60
C THR A 117 -10.45 13.80 21.19
N PRO A 118 -10.59 14.70 20.18
CA PRO A 118 -9.50 15.57 19.76
C PRO A 118 -9.18 16.63 20.82
N HIS A 119 -8.01 17.26 20.69
CA HIS A 119 -7.71 18.44 21.50
C HIS A 119 -8.70 19.58 21.15
N PRO A 120 -9.06 20.48 22.10
CA PRO A 120 -10.04 21.55 21.82
C PRO A 120 -9.71 22.45 20.62
N ASP A 121 -8.43 22.65 20.34
CA ASP A 121 -7.94 23.46 19.23
C ASP A 121 -7.73 22.68 17.93
N ASP A 122 -7.92 21.35 17.94
CA ASP A 122 -7.79 20.53 16.73
C ASP A 122 -8.99 20.74 15.81
N VAL A 123 -8.72 20.57 14.54
CA VAL A 123 -9.72 20.47 13.49
C VAL A 123 -9.53 19.17 12.71
N ALA A 124 -10.53 18.78 11.96
CA ALA A 124 -10.39 17.68 11.01
C ALA A 124 -10.85 18.08 9.62
N LEU A 125 -10.11 17.64 8.60
CA LEU A 125 -10.71 17.49 7.28
C LEU A 125 -11.37 16.12 7.22
N TYR A 126 -12.67 16.08 6.92
CA TYR A 126 -13.40 14.86 6.63
C TYR A 126 -13.46 14.63 5.11
N ASP A 127 -12.91 13.51 4.65
CA ASP A 127 -12.95 13.05 3.27
C ASP A 127 -13.98 11.91 3.13
N PRO A 128 -15.16 12.14 2.54
CA PRO A 128 -16.19 11.10 2.40
C PRO A 128 -15.79 9.98 1.44
N LYS A 129 -14.77 10.19 0.61
CA LYS A 129 -14.23 9.20 -0.32
C LYS A 129 -13.06 8.41 0.26
N ALA A 130 -12.60 8.71 1.45
CA ALA A 130 -11.60 7.91 2.14
C ALA A 130 -12.19 6.59 2.66
N GLY A 131 -11.32 5.63 2.95
CA GLY A 131 -11.69 4.31 3.44
C GLY A 131 -10.49 3.37 3.47
N PHE A 132 -10.74 2.09 3.23
CA PHE A 132 -9.66 1.10 3.21
C PHE A 132 -9.80 0.09 2.07
N ALA A 133 -8.68 -0.37 1.55
CA ALA A 133 -8.58 -1.54 0.68
C ALA A 133 -8.22 -2.78 1.50
N ARG A 134 -8.58 -3.96 0.99
CA ARG A 134 -8.21 -5.30 1.50
C ARG A 134 -7.02 -5.81 0.67
N PRO A 135 -5.75 -5.57 1.10
CA PRO A 135 -4.59 -5.79 0.23
C PRO A 135 -4.44 -7.24 -0.24
N GLU A 136 -4.64 -8.22 0.64
CA GLU A 136 -4.55 -9.63 0.28
C GLU A 136 -5.63 -10.03 -0.74
N LEU A 137 -6.87 -9.57 -0.55
CA LEU A 137 -7.97 -9.82 -1.48
C LEU A 137 -7.72 -9.13 -2.82
N THR A 138 -7.21 -7.89 -2.78
CA THR A 138 -6.87 -7.11 -3.98
C THR A 138 -5.79 -7.81 -4.81
N VAL A 139 -4.73 -8.30 -4.14
CA VAL A 139 -3.65 -9.05 -4.82
C VAL A 139 -4.20 -10.34 -5.45
N ARG A 140 -4.99 -11.13 -4.70
CA ARG A 140 -5.59 -12.36 -5.22
C ARG A 140 -6.53 -12.09 -6.40
N ALA A 141 -7.38 -11.06 -6.31
CA ALA A 141 -8.28 -10.67 -7.39
C ALA A 141 -7.51 -10.33 -8.69
N HIS A 142 -6.44 -9.53 -8.57
CA HIS A 142 -5.59 -9.23 -9.73
C HIS A 142 -4.95 -10.47 -10.34
N LEU A 143 -4.42 -11.39 -9.51
CA LEU A 143 -3.76 -12.60 -9.98
C LEU A 143 -4.74 -13.55 -10.67
N GLU A 144 -5.94 -13.74 -10.10
CA GLU A 144 -7.00 -14.57 -10.70
C GLU A 144 -7.48 -14.02 -12.06
N LEU A 145 -7.64 -12.68 -12.15
CA LEU A 145 -8.01 -12.06 -13.42
C LEU A 145 -6.87 -12.05 -14.43
N ALA A 146 -5.61 -11.97 -13.98
CA ALA A 146 -4.45 -12.10 -14.85
C ALA A 146 -4.37 -13.51 -15.46
N ASP A 147 -4.56 -14.55 -14.64
CA ASP A 147 -4.60 -15.96 -15.07
C ASP A 147 -5.73 -16.20 -16.07
N LYS A 148 -6.95 -15.75 -15.76
CA LYS A 148 -8.10 -15.80 -16.70
C LYS A 148 -7.84 -15.09 -18.02
N ALA A 149 -7.02 -14.04 -18.02
CA ALA A 149 -6.60 -13.31 -19.21
C ALA A 149 -5.38 -13.94 -19.92
N GLY A 150 -4.93 -15.13 -19.49
CA GLY A 150 -3.86 -15.90 -20.12
C GLY A 150 -2.45 -15.56 -19.65
N ALA A 151 -2.29 -14.89 -18.52
CA ALA A 151 -0.97 -14.73 -17.90
C ALA A 151 -0.47 -16.07 -17.33
N THR A 152 0.82 -16.35 -17.46
CA THR A 152 1.49 -17.44 -16.74
C THR A 152 2.05 -16.87 -15.44
N LEU A 153 1.64 -17.42 -14.29
CA LEU A 153 2.06 -16.96 -12.97
C LEU A 153 2.82 -18.09 -12.26
N GLN A 154 4.05 -17.81 -11.84
CA GLN A 154 4.90 -18.78 -11.14
C GLN A 154 5.27 -18.25 -9.77
N PHE A 155 4.95 -19.03 -8.73
CA PHE A 155 5.18 -18.73 -7.33
C PHE A 155 6.28 -19.65 -6.77
N GLY A 156 6.91 -19.23 -5.67
CA GLY A 156 8.06 -19.93 -5.11
C GLY A 156 9.26 -19.94 -6.07
N GLU A 157 9.35 -18.93 -6.93
CA GLU A 157 10.38 -18.82 -7.96
C GLU A 157 11.11 -17.48 -7.89
N PRO A 158 12.13 -17.37 -7.03
CA PRO A 158 12.92 -16.15 -6.90
C PRO A 158 13.74 -15.89 -8.16
N VAL A 159 13.68 -14.67 -8.66
CA VAL A 159 14.61 -14.16 -9.67
C VAL A 159 15.99 -14.02 -9.03
N LEU A 160 16.99 -14.64 -9.62
CA LEU A 160 18.39 -14.61 -9.17
C LEU A 160 19.15 -13.49 -9.86
N GLU A 161 18.92 -13.35 -11.18
CA GLU A 161 19.63 -12.40 -12.03
C GLU A 161 18.73 -11.95 -13.18
N TRP A 162 18.95 -10.76 -13.68
CA TRP A 162 18.37 -10.28 -14.92
C TRP A 162 19.32 -9.34 -15.65
N ASN A 163 19.30 -9.36 -16.98
CA ASN A 163 20.14 -8.52 -17.82
C ASN A 163 19.49 -8.26 -19.18
N GLN A 164 19.94 -7.19 -19.83
CA GLN A 164 19.58 -6.91 -21.21
C GLN A 164 20.47 -7.70 -22.16
N THR A 165 19.89 -8.24 -23.22
CA THR A 165 20.58 -8.96 -24.30
C THR A 165 20.13 -8.41 -25.65
N ALA A 166 20.76 -8.85 -26.73
CA ALA A 166 20.33 -8.49 -28.09
C ALA A 166 18.89 -8.98 -28.41
N ALA A 167 18.43 -10.05 -27.76
CA ALA A 167 17.09 -10.62 -27.94
C ALA A 167 16.03 -10.02 -27.01
N GLY A 168 16.38 -9.06 -26.15
CA GLY A 168 15.50 -8.46 -25.15
C GLY A 168 16.02 -8.66 -23.72
N MET A 169 15.10 -8.79 -22.76
CA MET A 169 15.41 -8.97 -21.35
C MET A 169 15.51 -10.46 -21.02
N ARG A 170 16.62 -10.88 -20.42
CA ARG A 170 16.80 -12.23 -19.90
C ARG A 170 16.68 -12.24 -18.39
N VAL A 171 15.92 -13.19 -17.85
CA VAL A 171 15.73 -13.41 -16.41
C VAL A 171 16.15 -14.83 -16.06
N ILE A 172 16.93 -15.00 -14.99
CA ILE A 172 17.47 -16.28 -14.52
C ILE A 172 16.87 -16.60 -13.14
N THR A 173 16.39 -17.82 -13.00
CA THR A 173 15.87 -18.40 -11.75
C THR A 173 16.52 -19.73 -11.46
N GLY A 174 16.20 -20.33 -10.32
CA GLY A 174 16.63 -21.71 -10.02
C GLY A 174 15.99 -22.78 -10.91
N ARG A 175 14.90 -22.46 -11.63
CA ARG A 175 14.19 -23.38 -12.54
C ARG A 175 14.63 -23.25 -14.00
N GLY A 176 15.35 -22.17 -14.35
CA GLY A 176 15.80 -21.94 -15.71
C GLY A 176 15.97 -20.47 -16.08
N SER A 177 15.94 -20.18 -17.37
CA SER A 177 16.02 -18.81 -17.87
C SER A 177 14.87 -18.49 -18.80
N TYR A 178 14.40 -17.24 -18.73
CA TYR A 178 13.28 -16.71 -19.51
C TYR A 178 13.74 -15.49 -20.31
N THR A 179 13.20 -15.32 -21.52
CA THR A 179 13.49 -14.14 -22.36
C THR A 179 12.18 -13.45 -22.72
N ALA A 180 12.13 -12.14 -22.57
CA ALA A 180 11.00 -11.30 -22.92
C ALA A 180 11.45 -10.00 -23.59
N GLY A 181 10.58 -9.38 -24.39
CA GLY A 181 10.88 -8.08 -24.98
C GLY A 181 10.99 -6.94 -23.95
N GLN A 182 10.25 -7.05 -22.86
CA GLN A 182 10.20 -6.04 -21.79
C GLN A 182 10.16 -6.70 -20.41
N LEU A 183 10.72 -6.04 -19.40
CA LEU A 183 10.73 -6.46 -18.02
C LEU A 183 10.10 -5.38 -17.14
N VAL A 184 9.13 -5.76 -16.31
CA VAL A 184 8.53 -4.91 -15.27
C VAL A 184 9.01 -5.40 -13.92
N ILE A 185 9.68 -4.54 -13.17
CA ILE A 185 10.27 -4.88 -11.87
C ILE A 185 9.43 -4.25 -10.76
N CYS A 186 8.80 -5.09 -9.93
CA CYS A 186 7.96 -4.67 -8.80
C CYS A 186 8.48 -5.32 -7.49
N PRO A 187 9.69 -5.00 -7.04
CA PRO A 187 10.42 -5.78 -6.04
C PRO A 187 9.98 -5.47 -4.60
N GLY A 188 9.09 -4.49 -4.36
CA GLY A 188 8.63 -4.10 -3.03
C GLY A 188 9.79 -3.73 -2.10
N ALA A 189 9.84 -4.33 -0.92
CA ALA A 189 10.90 -4.08 0.07
C ALA A 189 12.29 -4.56 -0.35
N TRP A 190 12.39 -5.34 -1.42
CA TRP A 190 13.68 -5.79 -2.00
C TRP A 190 14.23 -4.83 -3.06
N ALA A 191 13.57 -3.67 -3.28
CA ALA A 191 14.00 -2.68 -4.28
C ALA A 191 15.47 -2.25 -4.15
N PRO A 192 16.04 -2.01 -2.96
CA PRO A 192 17.46 -1.63 -2.85
C PRO A 192 18.41 -2.69 -3.42
N GLN A 193 18.04 -3.97 -3.33
CA GLN A 193 18.88 -5.07 -3.83
C GLN A 193 18.76 -5.26 -5.34
N VAL A 194 17.56 -5.07 -5.87
CA VAL A 194 17.22 -5.32 -7.28
C VAL A 194 17.60 -4.12 -8.15
N LEU A 195 17.51 -2.90 -7.60
CA LEU A 195 17.71 -1.64 -8.32
C LEU A 195 19.04 -0.95 -7.99
N ASP A 196 19.93 -1.60 -7.24
CA ASP A 196 21.23 -1.03 -6.83
C ASP A 196 22.05 -0.51 -8.02
N GLN A 197 22.02 -1.25 -9.13
CA GLN A 197 22.71 -0.89 -10.37
C GLN A 197 22.23 0.43 -11.03
N PHE A 198 21.05 0.93 -10.66
CA PHE A 198 20.52 2.20 -11.17
C PHE A 198 20.88 3.40 -10.29
N GLY A 199 21.56 3.20 -9.17
CA GLY A 199 21.93 4.27 -8.23
C GLY A 199 20.73 4.99 -7.60
N VAL A 200 19.56 4.36 -7.55
CA VAL A 200 18.36 4.95 -6.94
C VAL A 200 18.48 4.87 -5.41
N PRO A 201 18.49 6.02 -4.70
CA PRO A 201 18.63 6.03 -3.25
C PRO A 201 17.31 5.59 -2.59
N ILE A 202 17.19 4.31 -2.27
CA ILE A 202 16.03 3.72 -1.61
C ILE A 202 16.40 3.23 -0.21
N THR A 203 15.71 3.73 0.80
CA THR A 203 15.80 3.23 2.18
C THR A 203 14.52 2.49 2.52
N VAL A 204 14.67 1.29 3.09
CA VAL A 204 13.53 0.48 3.54
C VAL A 204 13.38 0.65 5.04
N GLU A 205 12.19 1.05 5.48
CA GLU A 205 11.82 1.17 6.87
C GLU A 205 10.79 0.11 7.25
N ARG A 206 10.95 -0.47 8.43
CA ARG A 206 9.98 -1.40 9.02
C ARG A 206 8.96 -0.61 9.80
N GLN A 207 7.70 -0.66 9.35
CA GLN A 207 6.57 -0.08 10.06
C GLN A 207 5.84 -1.16 10.85
N VAL A 208 5.62 -0.91 12.16
CA VAL A 208 4.89 -1.83 13.03
C VAL A 208 3.41 -1.48 13.00
N MET A 209 2.58 -2.49 12.86
CA MET A 209 1.13 -2.40 12.94
C MET A 209 0.64 -3.06 14.23
N TYR A 210 -0.31 -2.44 14.90
CA TYR A 210 -0.90 -2.95 16.13
C TYR A 210 -2.39 -3.24 15.89
N TRP A 211 -2.88 -4.29 16.51
CA TRP A 211 -4.30 -4.59 16.62
C TRP A 211 -4.66 -4.52 18.09
N LEU A 212 -5.39 -3.49 18.47
CA LEU A 212 -5.78 -3.22 19.84
C LEU A 212 -7.12 -3.86 20.13
N ASP A 213 -7.27 -4.43 21.33
CA ASP A 213 -8.53 -4.93 21.86
C ASP A 213 -9.13 -3.84 22.78
N PRO A 214 -10.17 -3.09 22.31
CA PRO A 214 -10.73 -2.00 23.10
C PRO A 214 -11.46 -2.53 24.34
N ILE A 215 -11.39 -1.78 25.45
CA ILE A 215 -12.24 -2.02 26.61
C ILE A 215 -13.70 -1.89 26.18
N GLY A 216 -14.51 -2.93 26.40
CA GLY A 216 -15.89 -3.01 25.94
C GLY A 216 -16.07 -3.63 24.55
N GLY A 217 -14.98 -4.09 23.93
CA GLY A 217 -14.99 -4.80 22.64
C GLY A 217 -14.98 -3.89 21.42
N VAL A 218 -14.98 -4.50 20.25
CA VAL A 218 -14.76 -3.82 18.96
C VAL A 218 -16.03 -3.27 18.31
N SER A 219 -17.23 -3.59 18.79
CA SER A 219 -18.51 -3.25 18.11
C SER A 219 -18.69 -1.75 17.86
N GLY A 220 -18.21 -0.91 18.77
CA GLY A 220 -18.22 0.55 18.60
C GLY A 220 -17.24 1.08 17.55
N PHE A 221 -16.32 0.23 17.07
CA PHE A 221 -15.25 0.60 16.16
C PHE A 221 -15.41 0.02 14.74
N GLU A 222 -16.47 -0.74 14.48
CA GLU A 222 -16.67 -1.39 13.18
C GLU A 222 -17.05 -0.41 12.07
N LYS A 223 -17.70 0.69 12.41
CA LYS A 223 -18.25 1.67 11.46
C LYS A 223 -17.60 3.04 11.52
N HIS A 224 -16.56 3.22 12.34
CA HIS A 224 -15.89 4.53 12.37
C HIS A 224 -15.06 4.77 11.09
N PRO A 225 -14.83 6.03 10.72
CA PRO A 225 -13.99 6.36 9.57
C PRO A 225 -12.54 5.92 9.81
N ILE A 226 -11.78 5.74 8.74
CA ILE A 226 -10.31 5.70 8.88
C ILE A 226 -9.84 7.05 9.43
N PHE A 227 -8.71 7.07 10.09
CA PHE A 227 -8.17 8.34 10.58
C PHE A 227 -6.66 8.43 10.43
N ILE A 228 -6.17 9.64 10.31
CA ILE A 228 -4.78 10.03 10.49
C ILE A 228 -4.79 11.25 11.41
N CYS A 229 -4.12 11.12 12.57
CA CYS A 229 -3.97 12.20 13.53
C CYS A 229 -2.51 12.66 13.55
N GLU A 230 -2.29 13.95 13.46
CA GLU A 230 -0.99 14.58 13.66
C GLU A 230 -1.05 15.42 14.93
N ASN A 231 -0.19 15.13 15.91
CA ASN A 231 -0.13 15.92 17.12
C ASN A 231 0.79 17.14 16.97
N ALA A 232 0.80 18.03 17.95
CA ALA A 232 1.63 19.24 17.94
C ALA A 232 3.15 18.97 17.84
N SER A 233 3.60 17.76 18.13
CA SER A 233 5.00 17.32 17.97
C SER A 233 5.28 16.70 16.60
N GLY A 234 4.32 16.72 15.66
CA GLY A 234 4.48 16.14 14.33
C GLY A 234 4.43 14.59 14.29
N ILE A 235 3.96 13.95 15.37
CA ILE A 235 3.77 12.50 15.37
C ILE A 235 2.47 12.18 14.66
N HIS A 236 2.55 11.30 13.65
CA HIS A 236 1.40 10.82 12.92
C HIS A 236 0.98 9.44 13.41
N ILE A 237 -0.27 9.32 13.84
CA ILE A 237 -0.92 8.05 14.18
C ILE A 237 -2.06 7.83 13.20
N TYR A 238 -2.15 6.65 12.64
CA TYR A 238 -3.28 6.28 11.79
C TYR A 238 -4.03 5.09 12.36
N GLY A 239 -5.30 4.98 12.01
CA GLY A 239 -6.11 3.83 12.39
C GLY A 239 -7.20 3.52 11.39
N LEU A 240 -7.71 2.31 11.51
CA LEU A 240 -8.74 1.74 10.66
C LEU A 240 -9.82 1.08 11.52
N PRO A 241 -11.07 1.00 11.01
CA PRO A 241 -12.15 0.32 11.73
C PRO A 241 -11.81 -1.16 12.00
N ALA A 242 -12.47 -1.73 13.00
CA ALA A 242 -12.42 -3.17 13.26
C ALA A 242 -13.19 -3.91 12.15
N ILE A 243 -12.48 -4.62 11.28
CA ILE A 243 -13.07 -5.21 10.07
C ILE A 243 -13.08 -6.74 10.06
N ASP A 244 -12.39 -7.37 11.00
CA ASP A 244 -12.18 -8.82 11.04
C ASP A 244 -12.95 -9.48 12.21
N GLY A 245 -14.08 -8.88 12.59
CA GLY A 245 -14.98 -9.37 13.63
C GLY A 245 -14.48 -9.16 15.07
N PRO A 246 -15.14 -9.78 16.06
CA PRO A 246 -14.92 -9.46 17.48
C PRO A 246 -13.50 -9.67 18.00
N ARG A 247 -12.72 -10.52 17.34
CA ARG A 247 -11.32 -10.81 17.69
C ARG A 247 -10.30 -10.16 16.76
N GLY A 248 -10.76 -9.38 15.77
CA GLY A 248 -9.90 -8.73 14.78
C GLY A 248 -9.15 -7.52 15.31
N GLY A 249 -9.64 -6.92 16.40
CA GLY A 249 -9.05 -5.71 16.97
C GLY A 249 -9.25 -4.44 16.12
N VAL A 250 -8.86 -3.30 16.68
CA VAL A 250 -8.76 -2.01 15.98
C VAL A 250 -7.32 -1.84 15.53
N LYS A 251 -7.10 -1.73 14.23
CA LYS A 251 -5.77 -1.57 13.68
C LYS A 251 -5.29 -0.13 13.81
N VAL A 252 -4.09 0.02 14.40
CA VAL A 252 -3.43 1.31 14.61
C VAL A 252 -1.97 1.21 14.22
N GLY A 253 -1.36 2.30 13.78
CA GLY A 253 0.08 2.36 13.51
C GLY A 253 0.60 3.79 13.53
N PHE A 254 1.92 3.90 13.57
CA PHE A 254 2.61 5.17 13.39
C PHE A 254 2.99 5.34 11.92
N ALA A 255 2.77 6.52 11.35
CA ALA A 255 3.31 6.87 10.06
C ALA A 255 4.66 7.56 10.24
N ARG A 256 5.67 7.18 9.43
CA ARG A 256 7.00 7.80 9.41
C ARG A 256 7.89 7.62 10.65
N ASN A 257 7.57 6.68 11.53
CA ASN A 257 8.40 6.33 12.70
C ASN A 257 8.99 4.91 12.56
N GLY A 258 9.33 4.51 11.34
CA GLY A 258 9.87 3.20 11.05
C GLY A 258 11.33 3.04 11.48
N ILE A 259 11.72 1.80 11.75
CA ILE A 259 13.12 1.44 11.97
C ILE A 259 13.74 1.11 10.61
N THR A 260 14.84 1.79 10.26
CA THR A 260 15.59 1.48 9.04
C THR A 260 16.06 0.03 9.08
N CYS A 261 15.68 -0.76 8.08
CA CYS A 261 16.13 -2.13 7.96
C CYS A 261 17.58 -2.13 7.47
N ALA A 262 18.47 -2.76 8.24
CA ALA A 262 19.81 -3.05 7.78
C ALA A 262 19.75 -3.85 6.47
N ARG A 263 20.66 -3.57 5.53
CA ARG A 263 20.76 -4.31 4.28
C ARG A 263 20.81 -5.81 4.61
N HIS A 264 19.88 -6.60 4.11
CA HIS A 264 19.98 -8.04 4.22
C HIS A 264 21.26 -8.47 3.51
N HIS A 265 22.25 -8.95 4.27
CA HIS A 265 23.46 -9.53 3.74
C HIS A 265 23.09 -10.66 2.77
N ARG A 266 23.65 -10.64 1.57
CA ARG A 266 23.65 -11.81 0.70
C ARG A 266 24.26 -12.96 1.49
N PRO A 267 23.67 -14.14 1.57
CA PRO A 267 24.41 -15.33 1.93
C PRO A 267 25.49 -15.52 0.86
N GLY A 268 26.75 -15.61 1.29
CA GLY A 268 27.96 -15.50 0.54
C GLY A 268 27.94 -16.13 -0.85
N GLY A 269 28.11 -15.30 -1.87
CA GLY A 269 28.68 -15.70 -3.13
C GLY A 269 30.19 -15.92 -2.90
N ALA A 270 30.65 -17.14 -3.07
CA ALA A 270 32.08 -17.49 -3.05
C ALA A 270 32.79 -16.57 -4.02
N ARG A 271 33.74 -15.79 -3.52
CA ARG A 271 34.74 -15.13 -4.36
C ARG A 271 35.56 -16.22 -5.01
N ALA A 272 35.50 -16.31 -6.33
CA ALA A 272 36.49 -17.05 -7.11
C ALA A 272 37.90 -16.55 -6.73
N GLY A 273 38.78 -17.46 -6.40
CA GLY A 273 40.08 -17.18 -5.93
C GLY A 273 40.91 -16.36 -6.93
N ASP A 274 41.57 -15.35 -6.40
CA ASP A 274 42.72 -14.74 -7.02
C ASP A 274 43.94 -15.61 -6.64
N GLN A 275 44.31 -16.55 -7.51
CA GLN A 275 45.62 -17.16 -7.53
C GLN A 275 46.50 -16.24 -8.37
N ARG A 276 47.35 -15.50 -7.72
CA ARG A 276 48.63 -15.04 -8.27
C ARG A 276 49.72 -15.40 -7.29
N ASP A 277 50.68 -16.18 -7.83
CA ASP A 277 52.01 -16.56 -7.42
C ASP A 277 52.65 -15.79 -6.26
#